data_036807331e13f5e31bbce80ca35588ad
#
_entry.id   036807331e13f5e31bbce80ca35588ad
#
_cell.length_a   1.000
_cell.length_b   1.000
_cell.length_c   1.000
_cell.angle_alpha   90.00
_cell.angle_beta   90.00
_cell.angle_gamma   90.00
#
_symmetry.space_group_name_H-M   'P 1'
#
loop_
_entity.id
_entity.type
_entity.pdbx_description
1 polymer ?
#
loop_
_entity_poly.entity_id
_entity_poly.type
_entity_poly.pdbx_seq_one_letter_code
_entity_poly.pdbx_strand_id
1 'polypeptide(L)' 'MTTSVAIIGLGIMGTRMMKHMRLHEEFSPDYLWDPNPNACENAIKLDRKSKIMKSANEAIENADLVYLA' A
#
# COMPACT_ATOMS: atom_id res chain seq x y z
N MET A 1 2.93 5.11 18.16
CA MET A 1 3.82 5.03 16.98
C MET A 1 3.11 4.32 15.83
N THR A 2 3.35 4.80 14.63
CA THR A 2 2.70 4.26 13.44
C THR A 2 3.64 3.29 12.73
N THR A 3 3.13 2.10 12.40
CA THR A 3 3.89 1.14 11.61
C THR A 3 3.65 1.41 10.14
N SER A 4 4.73 1.62 9.39
CA SER A 4 4.68 1.86 7.96
C SER A 4 4.50 0.53 7.23
N VAL A 5 3.50 0.45 6.37
CA VAL A 5 3.14 -0.80 5.69
C VAL A 5 3.31 -0.65 4.18
N ALA A 6 3.90 -1.66 3.56
CA ALA A 6 3.91 -1.80 2.11
C ALA A 6 2.83 -2.80 1.72
N ILE A 7 1.99 -2.42 0.78
CA ILE A 7 0.98 -3.33 0.24
C ILE A 7 1.39 -3.71 -1.17
N ILE A 8 1.64 -5.00 -1.37
CA ILE A 8 2.03 -5.56 -2.66
C ILE A 8 0.82 -6.29 -3.23
N GLY A 9 0.32 -5.80 -4.33
CA GLY A 9 -0.92 -6.29 -4.92
C GLY A 9 -2.08 -5.36 -4.58
N LEU A 10 -2.60 -4.66 -5.59
CA LEU A 10 -3.61 -3.62 -5.40
C LEU A 10 -4.94 -3.97 -6.10
N GLY A 11 -5.25 -5.26 -6.14
CA GLY A 11 -6.56 -5.71 -6.55
C GLY A 11 -7.58 -5.49 -5.43
N ILE A 12 -8.68 -6.26 -5.47
CA ILE A 12 -9.77 -6.09 -4.50
C ILE A 12 -9.30 -6.25 -3.06
N MET A 13 -8.52 -7.30 -2.78
CA MET A 13 -8.06 -7.57 -1.42
C MET A 13 -7.05 -6.54 -0.93
N GLY A 14 -6.09 -6.17 -1.79
CA GLY A 14 -5.07 -5.19 -1.42
C GLY A 14 -5.65 -3.82 -1.13
N THR A 15 -6.56 -3.34 -1.98
CA THR A 15 -7.20 -2.04 -1.76
C THR A 15 -8.11 -2.04 -0.55
N ARG A 16 -8.77 -3.17 -0.27
CA ARG A 16 -9.60 -3.30 0.93
C ARG A 16 -8.73 -3.22 2.18
N MET A 17 -7.60 -3.92 2.19
CA MET A 17 -6.67 -3.88 3.31
C MET A 17 -6.09 -2.48 3.49
N MET A 18 -5.75 -1.80 2.40
CA MET A 18 -5.27 -0.43 2.45
C MET A 18 -6.26 0.50 3.16
N LYS A 19 -7.53 0.40 2.81
CA LYS A 19 -8.57 1.22 3.44
C LYS A 19 -8.69 0.93 4.92
N HIS A 20 -8.69 -0.34 5.30
CA HIS A 20 -8.78 -0.73 6.70
C HIS A 20 -7.60 -0.23 7.50
N MET A 21 -6.39 -0.37 6.97
CA MET A 21 -5.19 0.09 7.66
C MET A 21 -5.15 1.60 7.82
N ARG A 22 -5.65 2.34 6.84
CA ARG A 22 -5.67 3.80 6.92
C ARG A 22 -6.58 4.30 8.06
N LEU A 23 -7.60 3.53 8.40
CA LEU A 23 -8.48 3.85 9.51
C LEU A 23 -7.92 3.44 10.87
N HIS A 24 -6.81 2.69 10.88
CA HIS A 24 -6.17 2.21 12.09
C HIS A 24 -5.05 3.15 12.50
N GLU A 25 -5.03 3.53 13.77
CA GLU A 25 -4.02 4.46 14.27
C GLU A 25 -2.60 3.88 14.27
N GLU A 26 -2.50 2.56 14.37
CA GLU A 26 -1.19 1.89 14.48
C GLU A 26 -0.54 1.59 13.15
N PHE A 27 -1.29 1.64 12.05
CA PHE A 27 -0.78 1.26 10.73
C PHE A 27 -0.95 2.39 9.73
N SER A 28 0.05 2.53 8.86
CA SER A 28 -0.02 3.50 7.78
C SER A 28 0.39 2.82 6.48
N PRO A 29 -0.52 2.62 5.52
CA PRO A 29 -0.20 1.99 4.23
C PRO A 29 0.49 3.01 3.32
N ASP A 30 1.74 3.31 3.65
CA ASP A 30 2.47 4.38 2.97
C ASP A 30 3.00 4.00 1.60
N TYR A 31 3.30 2.74 1.37
CA TYR A 31 3.95 2.28 0.15
C TYR A 31 3.11 1.24 -0.56
N LEU A 32 2.81 1.49 -1.83
CA LEU A 32 1.94 0.61 -2.63
C LEU A 32 2.66 0.18 -3.89
N TRP A 33 2.42 -1.05 -4.32
CA TRP A 33 2.91 -1.51 -5.61
C TRP A 33 2.05 -2.62 -6.16
N ASP A 34 1.89 -2.61 -7.48
CA ASP A 34 1.21 -3.66 -8.24
C ASP A 34 1.82 -3.66 -9.64
N PRO A 35 2.01 -4.83 -10.28
CA PRO A 35 2.53 -4.87 -11.64
C PRO A 35 1.60 -4.23 -12.67
N ASN A 36 0.32 -4.04 -12.32
CA ASN A 36 -0.64 -3.39 -13.20
C ASN A 36 -0.74 -1.89 -12.89
N PRO A 37 -0.31 -1.00 -13.81
CA PRO A 37 -0.38 0.44 -13.59
C PRO A 37 -1.78 0.96 -13.29
N ASN A 38 -2.82 0.35 -13.88
CA ASN A 38 -4.19 0.77 -13.63
C ASN A 38 -4.61 0.50 -12.18
N ALA A 39 -4.14 -0.61 -11.61
CA ALA A 39 -4.41 -0.91 -10.21
C ALA A 39 -3.74 0.10 -9.30
N CYS A 40 -2.52 0.52 -9.64
CA CYS A 40 -1.81 1.57 -8.89
C CYS A 40 -2.57 2.89 -8.93
N GLU A 41 -3.03 3.30 -10.11
CA GLU A 41 -3.78 4.54 -10.25
C GLU A 41 -5.08 4.52 -9.45
N ASN A 42 -5.79 3.41 -9.48
CA ASN A 42 -7.04 3.29 -8.72
C ASN A 42 -6.78 3.36 -7.22
N ALA A 43 -5.73 2.71 -6.76
CA ALA A 43 -5.39 2.71 -5.34
C ALA A 43 -5.03 4.11 -4.85
N ILE A 44 -4.21 4.83 -5.60
CA ILE A 44 -3.77 6.16 -5.17
C ILE A 44 -4.93 7.17 -5.15
N LYS A 45 -5.95 6.97 -5.98
CA LYS A 45 -7.15 7.78 -5.94
C LYS A 45 -7.95 7.53 -4.67
N LEU A 46 -7.92 6.31 -4.15
CA LEU A 46 -8.61 5.94 -2.93
C LEU A 46 -7.86 6.40 -1.68
N ASP A 47 -6.54 6.47 -1.74
CA ASP A 47 -5.71 6.90 -0.62
C ASP A 47 -4.54 7.75 -1.13
N ARG A 48 -4.74 9.05 -1.14
CA ARG A 48 -3.77 10.00 -1.67
C ARG A 48 -2.57 10.22 -0.74
N LYS A 49 -2.63 9.71 0.47
CA LYS A 49 -1.51 9.78 1.41
C LYS A 49 -0.46 8.70 1.15
N SER A 50 -0.85 7.67 0.43
CA SER A 50 0.06 6.59 0.05
C SER A 50 0.94 7.01 -1.12
N LYS A 51 1.98 6.24 -1.37
CA LYS A 51 2.92 6.48 -2.44
C LYS A 51 3.08 5.22 -3.28
N ILE A 52 2.94 5.36 -4.60
CA ILE A 52 3.20 4.24 -5.52
C ILE A 52 4.71 4.14 -5.72
N MET A 53 5.26 2.97 -5.42
CA MET A 53 6.68 2.73 -5.56
C MET A 53 6.99 2.19 -6.95
N LYS A 54 8.24 2.29 -7.37
CA LYS A 54 8.68 1.85 -8.70
C LYS A 54 8.75 0.34 -8.83
N SER A 55 8.93 -0.36 -7.72
CA SER A 55 9.03 -1.80 -7.69
C SER A 55 8.57 -2.34 -6.36
N ALA A 56 8.27 -3.65 -6.32
CA ALA A 56 7.91 -4.32 -5.08
C ALA A 56 9.07 -4.24 -4.08
N ASN A 57 10.30 -4.44 -4.54
CA ASN A 57 11.48 -4.39 -3.68
C ASN A 57 11.63 -3.04 -3.01
N GLU A 58 11.42 -1.97 -3.75
CA GLU A 58 11.54 -0.62 -3.21
C GLU A 58 10.49 -0.37 -2.13
N ALA A 59 9.25 -0.85 -2.36
CA ALA A 59 8.20 -0.73 -1.35
C ALA A 59 8.57 -1.51 -0.09
N ILE A 60 9.05 -2.74 -0.25
CA ILE A 60 9.43 -3.59 0.87
C ILE A 60 10.57 -2.99 1.68
N GLU A 61 11.58 -2.44 1.02
CA GLU A 61 12.74 -1.85 1.69
C GLU A 61 12.40 -0.65 2.56
N ASN A 62 11.36 0.10 2.18
CA ASN A 62 11.00 1.31 2.90
C ASN A 62 9.99 1.09 4.03
N ALA A 63 9.36 -0.07 4.09
CA ALA A 63 8.30 -0.33 5.06
C ALA A 63 8.78 -1.17 6.24
N ASP A 64 8.07 -1.05 7.35
CA ASP A 64 8.31 -1.86 8.54
C ASP A 64 7.56 -3.20 8.45
N LEU A 65 6.45 -3.22 7.73
CA LEU A 65 5.61 -4.41 7.58
C LEU A 65 5.19 -4.52 6.12
N VAL A 66 5.12 -5.75 5.63
CA VAL A 66 4.71 -6.02 4.24
C VAL A 66 3.45 -6.87 4.23
N TYR A 67 2.44 -6.42 3.49
CA TYR A 67 1.24 -7.18 3.25
C TYR A 67 1.21 -7.64 1.79
N LEU A 68 1.20 -8.95 1.58
CA LEU A 68 1.12 -9.53 0.24
C LEU A 68 -0.31 -9.95 -0.03
N ALA A 69 -0.93 -9.31 -1.00
CA ALA A 69 -2.32 -9.61 -1.35
C ALA A 69 -2.42 -10.54 -2.58
#